data_7ecd66ecab3808882cf8af042fe41d4a
#
_entry.id   7ecd66ecab3808882cf8af042fe41d4a
#
_cell.length_a   1.000
_cell.length_b   1.000
_cell.length_c   1.000
_cell.angle_alpha   90.00
_cell.angle_beta   90.00
_cell.angle_gamma   90.00
#
_symmetry.space_group_name_H-M   'P 1'
#
loop_
_entity.id
_entity.type
_entity.pdbx_description
1 polymer ?
#
loop_
_entity_poly.entity_id
_entity_poly.type
_entity_poly.pdbx_seq_one_letter_code
_entity_poly.pdbx_strand_id
1 'polypeptide(L)'
;GGVGKTTTVYHVAWMLSEMGIKSIAIDLDPQSNLTSMFLSDDRLETIYESEEPCTVLNSISPIISGDPYEPVHIEPITSKLGLILGDLALSTFEDKLSDAWLKCLDGDAYSFRIMSIFNTIINDAAQRFHAKYILIDVGPNLGAINRAVLLSSDYMIIPVASDLFSLQGIKNIGATLHTWKRQWDKRLEQKPAKTTF
;
A
#
# COMPACT_ATOMS: atom_id res chain seq x y z
N GLY A 1 -18.05 -4.17 2.08
CA GLY A 1 -17.86 -2.75 1.73
C GLY A 1 -18.68 -1.84 2.64
N GLY A 2 -18.33 -0.53 2.70
CA GLY A 2 -19.17 0.46 3.39
C GLY A 2 -18.93 0.67 4.89
N VAL A 3 -17.92 0.04 5.49
CA VAL A 3 -17.57 0.25 6.91
C VAL A 3 -16.65 1.46 7.17
N GLY A 4 -16.37 2.27 6.16
CA GLY A 4 -15.65 3.53 6.30
C GLY A 4 -14.12 3.43 6.31
N LYS A 5 -13.49 2.42 5.70
CA LYS A 5 -12.03 2.31 5.60
C LYS A 5 -11.40 3.56 4.98
N THR A 6 -11.69 3.83 3.73
CA THR A 6 -11.21 4.99 2.97
C THR A 6 -11.53 6.31 3.67
N THR A 7 -12.77 6.44 4.17
CA THR A 7 -13.21 7.62 4.94
C THR A 7 -12.38 7.82 6.20
N THR A 8 -12.00 6.74 6.89
CA THR A 8 -11.14 6.82 8.09
C THR A 8 -9.75 7.32 7.71
N VAL A 9 -9.14 6.77 6.66
CA VAL A 9 -7.82 7.23 6.17
C VAL A 9 -7.88 8.72 5.81
N TYR A 10 -8.88 9.13 5.04
CA TYR A 10 -9.07 10.51 4.64
C TYR A 10 -9.14 11.47 5.85
N HIS A 11 -10.02 11.19 6.81
CA HIS A 11 -10.19 12.08 7.97
C HIS A 11 -8.98 12.06 8.92
N VAL A 12 -8.33 10.92 9.11
CA VAL A 12 -7.10 10.85 9.92
C VAL A 12 -5.97 11.64 9.26
N ALA A 13 -5.84 11.57 7.93
CA ALA A 13 -4.83 12.33 7.19
C ALA A 13 -5.04 13.84 7.36
N TRP A 14 -6.27 14.32 7.20
CA TRP A 14 -6.61 15.72 7.46
C TRP A 14 -6.37 16.13 8.90
N MET A 15 -6.80 15.33 9.86
CA MET A 15 -6.57 15.58 11.28
C MET A 15 -5.08 15.73 11.59
N LEU A 16 -4.22 14.85 11.09
CA LEU A 16 -2.78 14.94 11.28
C LEU A 16 -2.21 16.24 10.66
N SER A 17 -2.66 16.60 9.46
CA SER A 17 -2.27 17.84 8.80
C SER A 17 -2.64 19.07 9.62
N GLU A 18 -3.87 19.15 10.14
CA GLU A 18 -4.33 20.24 11.02
C GLU A 18 -3.53 20.32 12.35
N MET A 19 -3.08 19.16 12.86
CA MET A 19 -2.18 19.08 14.02
C MET A 19 -0.73 19.47 13.69
N GLY A 20 -0.43 19.84 12.43
CA GLY A 20 0.91 20.20 11.97
C GLY A 20 1.86 19.00 11.80
N ILE A 21 1.34 17.77 11.80
CA ILE A 21 2.10 16.53 11.69
C ILE A 21 2.20 16.14 10.22
N LYS A 22 3.43 16.00 9.72
CA LYS A 22 3.67 15.54 8.34
C LYS A 22 3.27 14.09 8.18
N SER A 23 2.41 13.82 7.20
CA SER A 23 1.91 12.48 6.87
C SER A 23 1.73 12.32 5.36
N ILE A 24 1.69 11.06 4.91
CA ILE A 24 1.36 10.70 3.53
C ILE A 24 0.18 9.72 3.59
N ALA A 25 -0.80 9.94 2.73
CA ALA A 25 -1.83 8.96 2.42
C ALA A 25 -1.43 8.20 1.15
N ILE A 26 -1.59 6.88 1.15
CA ILE A 26 -1.31 6.00 0.00
C ILE A 26 -2.58 5.25 -0.34
N ASP A 27 -3.02 5.35 -1.59
CA ASP A 27 -4.17 4.62 -2.11
C ASP A 27 -3.70 3.34 -2.80
N LEU A 28 -3.95 2.19 -2.18
CA LEU A 28 -3.65 0.86 -2.73
C LEU A 28 -4.92 0.02 -2.93
N ASP A 29 -6.11 0.64 -2.87
CA ASP A 29 -7.33 0.01 -3.35
C ASP A 29 -7.41 0.23 -4.88
N PRO A 30 -7.52 -0.83 -5.71
CA PRO A 30 -7.69 -0.67 -7.16
C PRO A 30 -8.92 0.16 -7.56
N GLN A 31 -9.85 0.44 -6.65
CA GLN A 31 -10.97 1.34 -6.91
C GLN A 31 -10.57 2.83 -6.83
N SER A 32 -9.40 3.16 -6.30
CA SER A 32 -8.84 4.53 -6.19
C SER A 32 -9.79 5.55 -5.54
N ASN A 33 -10.59 5.09 -4.59
CA ASN A 33 -11.58 5.94 -3.92
C ASN A 33 -10.93 7.02 -3.03
N LEU A 34 -9.80 6.71 -2.38
CA LEU A 34 -9.08 7.68 -1.57
C LEU A 34 -8.52 8.81 -2.44
N THR A 35 -7.98 8.48 -3.58
CA THR A 35 -7.47 9.43 -4.59
C THR A 35 -8.57 10.41 -5.02
N SER A 36 -9.74 9.89 -5.35
CA SER A 36 -10.91 10.69 -5.74
C SER A 36 -11.47 11.55 -4.60
N MET A 37 -11.26 11.19 -3.34
CA MET A 37 -11.66 12.03 -2.20
C MET A 37 -10.72 13.23 -1.98
N PHE A 38 -9.46 13.13 -2.39
CA PHE A 38 -8.48 14.20 -2.19
C PHE A 38 -8.38 15.17 -3.36
N LEU A 39 -8.61 14.71 -4.59
CA LEU A 39 -8.38 15.48 -5.81
C LEU A 39 -9.70 15.83 -6.51
N SER A 40 -9.75 17.00 -7.14
CA SER A 40 -10.85 17.40 -8.01
C SER A 40 -10.84 16.60 -9.32
N ASP A 41 -11.99 16.50 -9.96
CA ASP A 41 -12.14 15.83 -11.25
C ASP A 41 -11.18 16.39 -12.32
N ASP A 42 -11.03 17.71 -12.41
CA ASP A 42 -10.09 18.37 -13.33
C ASP A 42 -8.63 17.97 -13.06
N ARG A 43 -8.25 17.78 -11.79
CA ARG A 43 -6.90 17.34 -11.42
C ARG A 43 -6.68 15.89 -11.77
N LEU A 44 -7.68 15.03 -11.52
CA LEU A 44 -7.67 13.63 -11.89
C LEU A 44 -7.54 13.45 -13.41
N GLU A 45 -8.34 14.17 -14.18
CA GLU A 45 -8.26 14.18 -15.65
C GLU A 45 -6.86 14.57 -16.13
N THR A 46 -6.30 15.66 -15.61
CA THR A 46 -4.93 16.08 -15.95
C THR A 46 -3.88 15.00 -15.68
N ILE A 47 -3.99 14.28 -14.56
CA ILE A 47 -3.02 13.25 -14.17
C ILE A 47 -3.19 12.00 -15.02
N TYR A 48 -4.41 11.48 -15.17
CA TYR A 48 -4.66 10.21 -15.85
C TYR A 48 -4.61 10.30 -17.38
N GLU A 49 -4.80 11.50 -17.95
CA GLU A 49 -4.63 11.72 -19.39
C GLU A 49 -3.18 12.08 -19.78
N SER A 50 -2.28 12.25 -18.81
CA SER A 50 -0.86 12.46 -19.11
C SER A 50 -0.24 11.23 -19.75
N GLU A 51 0.78 11.42 -20.61
CA GLU A 51 1.53 10.30 -21.20
C GLU A 51 2.19 9.41 -20.15
N GLU A 52 2.54 10.00 -18.99
CA GLU A 52 3.12 9.30 -17.85
C GLU A 52 2.30 9.65 -16.58
N PRO A 53 1.22 8.92 -16.30
CA PRO A 53 0.40 9.16 -15.10
C PRO A 53 1.23 9.00 -13.83
N CYS A 54 1.18 9.96 -12.94
CA CYS A 54 1.96 9.96 -11.69
C CYS A 54 1.28 9.10 -10.59
N THR A 55 1.03 7.82 -10.86
CA THR A 55 0.38 6.88 -9.93
C THR A 55 1.39 5.98 -9.21
N VAL A 56 0.94 5.23 -8.21
CA VAL A 56 1.76 4.22 -7.53
C VAL A 56 2.32 3.16 -8.49
N LEU A 57 1.59 2.87 -9.57
CA LEU A 57 1.98 1.86 -10.54
C LEU A 57 3.26 2.22 -11.32
N ASN A 58 3.55 3.50 -11.51
CA ASN A 58 4.79 3.96 -12.16
C ASN A 58 6.05 3.54 -11.40
N SER A 59 5.99 3.48 -10.06
CA SER A 59 7.11 2.98 -9.25
C SER A 59 7.13 1.45 -9.14
N ILE A 60 5.99 0.80 -9.34
CA ILE A 60 5.86 -0.66 -9.31
C ILE A 60 6.34 -1.28 -10.64
N SER A 61 5.96 -0.71 -11.77
CA SER A 61 6.22 -1.25 -13.10
C SER A 61 7.69 -1.49 -13.41
N PRO A 62 8.64 -0.57 -13.11
CA PRO A 62 10.07 -0.82 -13.32
C PRO A 62 10.57 -2.05 -12.58
N ILE A 63 10.15 -2.23 -11.32
CA ILE A 63 10.55 -3.41 -10.52
C ILE A 63 10.00 -4.70 -11.12
N ILE A 64 8.77 -4.70 -11.64
CA ILE A 64 8.19 -5.85 -12.34
C ILE A 64 8.99 -6.21 -13.59
N SER A 65 9.50 -5.21 -14.31
CA SER A 65 10.34 -5.40 -15.49
C SER A 65 11.79 -5.83 -15.16
N GLY A 66 12.18 -5.78 -13.89
CA GLY A 66 13.53 -6.07 -13.44
C GLY A 66 14.45 -4.85 -13.38
N ASP A 67 13.91 -3.68 -13.66
CA ASP A 67 14.61 -2.40 -13.66
C ASP A 67 14.82 -1.88 -12.21
N PRO A 68 15.67 -0.85 -12.02
CA PRO A 68 15.80 -0.16 -10.75
C PRO A 68 14.47 0.46 -10.28
N TYR A 69 14.35 0.63 -8.95
CA TYR A 69 13.23 1.36 -8.36
C TYR A 69 13.27 2.83 -8.78
N GLU A 70 12.13 3.34 -9.20
CA GLU A 70 11.92 4.76 -9.46
C GLU A 70 11.09 5.37 -8.31
N PRO A 71 11.53 6.52 -7.76
CA PRO A 71 10.85 7.18 -6.66
C PRO A 71 9.41 7.54 -6.99
N VAL A 72 8.48 7.14 -6.13
CA VAL A 72 7.06 7.42 -6.33
C VAL A 72 6.78 8.94 -6.29
N HIS A 73 5.87 9.41 -7.15
CA HIS A 73 5.36 10.76 -7.05
C HIS A 73 4.54 10.95 -5.77
N ILE A 74 4.75 12.07 -5.08
CA ILE A 74 3.95 12.48 -3.93
C ILE A 74 3.21 13.74 -4.31
N GLU A 75 1.93 13.65 -4.55
CA GLU A 75 1.06 14.79 -4.85
C GLU A 75 0.87 15.63 -3.57
N PRO A 76 1.21 16.92 -3.57
CA PRO A 76 1.07 17.76 -2.39
C PRO A 76 -0.40 18.16 -2.19
N ILE A 77 -1.00 17.72 -1.09
CA ILE A 77 -2.35 18.16 -0.67
C ILE A 77 -2.25 19.41 0.19
N THR A 78 -1.35 19.39 1.16
CA THR A 78 -0.98 20.57 1.97
C THR A 78 0.53 20.55 2.21
N SER A 79 1.06 21.57 2.93
CA SER A 79 2.47 21.54 3.36
C SER A 79 2.79 20.40 4.37
N LYS A 80 1.77 19.72 4.89
CA LYS A 80 1.87 18.65 5.88
C LYS A 80 1.30 17.32 5.42
N LEU A 81 0.59 17.29 4.31
CA LEU A 81 -0.07 16.10 3.79
C LEU A 81 0.29 15.88 2.33
N GLY A 82 0.88 14.73 2.03
CA GLY A 82 1.10 14.23 0.68
C GLY A 82 0.15 13.07 0.36
N LEU A 83 -0.08 12.84 -0.92
CA LEU A 83 -0.87 11.73 -1.45
C LEU A 83 -0.04 10.94 -2.47
N ILE A 84 -0.01 9.62 -2.35
CA ILE A 84 0.41 8.71 -3.41
C ILE A 84 -0.85 8.16 -4.05
N LEU A 85 -1.03 8.47 -5.33
CA LEU A 85 -2.24 8.17 -6.07
C LEU A 85 -2.38 6.69 -6.36
N GLY A 86 -3.61 6.20 -6.23
CA GLY A 86 -3.98 4.85 -6.64
C GLY A 86 -3.99 4.67 -8.16
N ASP A 87 -4.15 3.43 -8.58
CA ASP A 87 -4.26 3.07 -9.98
C ASP A 87 -5.20 1.88 -10.15
N LEU A 88 -6.13 1.98 -11.10
CA LEU A 88 -7.06 0.90 -11.43
C LEU A 88 -6.34 -0.37 -11.89
N ALA A 89 -5.22 -0.19 -12.61
CA ALA A 89 -4.41 -1.30 -13.11
C ALA A 89 -3.57 -1.96 -11.99
N LEU A 90 -3.57 -1.45 -10.77
CA LEU A 90 -2.91 -2.09 -9.63
C LEU A 90 -3.42 -3.53 -9.39
N SER A 91 -4.67 -3.82 -9.78
CA SER A 91 -5.23 -5.18 -9.74
C SER A 91 -4.41 -6.20 -10.54
N THR A 92 -3.72 -5.78 -11.61
CA THR A 92 -2.86 -6.65 -12.42
C THR A 92 -1.60 -7.10 -11.68
N PHE A 93 -1.22 -6.38 -10.63
CA PHE A 93 -0.08 -6.72 -9.78
C PHE A 93 -0.37 -7.86 -8.79
N GLU A 94 -1.63 -8.17 -8.55
CA GLU A 94 -2.08 -9.22 -7.62
C GLU A 94 -1.47 -10.59 -7.95
N ASP A 95 -1.47 -10.97 -9.22
CA ASP A 95 -0.92 -12.24 -9.70
C ASP A 95 0.60 -12.31 -9.50
N LYS A 96 1.31 -11.21 -9.78
CA LYS A 96 2.76 -11.13 -9.58
C LYS A 96 3.15 -11.31 -8.11
N LEU A 97 2.40 -10.67 -7.20
CA LEU A 97 2.60 -10.84 -5.76
C LEU A 97 2.28 -12.26 -5.29
N SER A 98 1.26 -12.89 -5.87
CA SER A 98 0.89 -14.26 -5.55
C SER A 98 1.97 -15.25 -5.95
N ASP A 99 2.52 -15.11 -7.16
CA ASP A 99 3.64 -15.91 -7.66
C ASP A 99 4.92 -15.68 -6.84
N ALA A 100 5.25 -14.42 -6.58
CA ALA A 100 6.42 -14.05 -5.80
C ALA A 100 6.36 -14.63 -4.38
N TRP A 101 5.18 -14.61 -3.76
CA TRP A 101 4.97 -15.23 -2.45
C TRP A 101 5.41 -16.69 -2.39
N LEU A 102 5.11 -17.47 -3.43
CA LEU A 102 5.50 -18.87 -3.50
C LEU A 102 7.01 -19.02 -3.72
N LYS A 103 7.58 -18.29 -4.68
CA LYS A 103 8.99 -18.38 -5.07
C LYS A 103 9.97 -17.86 -4.00
N CYS A 104 9.51 -17.01 -3.07
CA CYS A 104 10.33 -16.63 -1.92
C CYS A 104 10.74 -17.83 -1.04
N LEU A 105 10.01 -18.96 -1.07
CA LEU A 105 10.42 -20.19 -0.38
C LEU A 105 11.69 -20.82 -0.96
N ASP A 106 11.95 -20.58 -2.24
CA ASP A 106 13.13 -21.08 -2.96
C ASP A 106 14.29 -20.08 -2.95
N GLY A 107 14.16 -18.97 -2.18
CA GLY A 107 15.19 -17.93 -2.08
C GLY A 107 15.33 -17.06 -3.32
N ASP A 108 14.30 -16.98 -4.19
CA ASP A 108 14.35 -16.18 -5.41
C ASP A 108 14.45 -14.68 -5.13
N ALA A 109 15.59 -14.08 -5.47
CA ALA A 109 15.89 -12.67 -5.17
C ALA A 109 14.91 -11.69 -5.84
N TYR A 110 14.46 -11.99 -7.06
CA TYR A 110 13.49 -11.16 -7.76
C TYR A 110 12.13 -11.19 -7.04
N SER A 111 11.68 -12.34 -6.59
CA SER A 111 10.44 -12.48 -5.82
C SER A 111 10.49 -11.74 -4.48
N PHE A 112 11.64 -11.71 -3.81
CA PHE A 112 11.81 -10.87 -2.61
C PHE A 112 11.72 -9.38 -2.94
N ARG A 113 12.26 -8.92 -4.08
CA ARG A 113 12.09 -7.53 -4.53
C ARG A 113 10.63 -7.18 -4.78
N ILE A 114 9.88 -8.06 -5.46
CA ILE A 114 8.44 -7.88 -5.69
C ILE A 114 7.67 -7.80 -4.37
N MET A 115 7.92 -8.71 -3.43
CA MET A 115 7.22 -8.72 -2.13
C MET A 115 7.53 -7.50 -1.27
N SER A 116 8.71 -6.88 -1.44
CA SER A 116 9.17 -5.73 -0.64
C SER A 116 8.80 -4.37 -1.23
N ILE A 117 8.13 -4.34 -2.37
CA ILE A 117 7.92 -3.09 -3.12
C ILE A 117 7.20 -2.03 -2.30
N PHE A 118 6.16 -2.42 -1.57
CA PHE A 118 5.42 -1.47 -0.72
C PHE A 118 6.28 -0.96 0.44
N ASN A 119 7.11 -1.81 1.04
CA ASN A 119 8.08 -1.38 2.04
C ASN A 119 9.07 -0.36 1.47
N THR A 120 9.54 -0.58 0.24
CA THR A 120 10.43 0.36 -0.46
C THR A 120 9.75 1.70 -0.71
N ILE A 121 8.53 1.69 -1.25
CA ILE A 121 7.73 2.91 -1.51
C ILE A 121 7.46 3.67 -0.21
N ILE A 122 7.04 2.98 0.84
CA ILE A 122 6.74 3.57 2.16
C ILE A 122 7.98 4.28 2.72
N ASN A 123 9.13 3.61 2.75
CA ASN A 123 10.36 4.15 3.33
C ASN A 123 10.91 5.33 2.50
N ASP A 124 10.93 5.21 1.16
CA ASP A 124 11.36 6.29 0.27
C ASP A 124 10.47 7.53 0.44
N ALA A 125 9.16 7.35 0.37
CA ALA A 125 8.21 8.45 0.50
C ALA A 125 8.29 9.10 1.89
N ALA A 126 8.38 8.30 2.96
CA ALA A 126 8.52 8.79 4.32
C ALA A 126 9.78 9.65 4.48
N GLN A 127 10.91 9.22 3.93
CA GLN A 127 12.17 9.94 4.00
C GLN A 127 12.13 11.25 3.20
N ARG A 128 11.66 11.23 1.96
CA ARG A 128 11.61 12.42 1.07
C ARG A 128 10.63 13.49 1.59
N PHE A 129 9.48 13.08 2.09
CA PHE A 129 8.47 14.00 2.63
C PHE A 129 8.74 14.39 4.08
N HIS A 130 9.67 13.69 4.77
CA HIS A 130 9.86 13.73 6.22
C HIS A 130 8.57 13.42 6.97
N ALA A 131 7.82 12.44 6.50
CA ALA A 131 6.54 12.04 7.08
C ALA A 131 6.76 11.25 8.39
N LYS A 132 5.96 11.60 9.40
CA LYS A 132 5.93 10.86 10.67
C LYS A 132 4.99 9.66 10.60
N TYR A 133 3.93 9.75 9.81
CA TYR A 133 2.96 8.70 9.60
C TYR A 133 2.70 8.48 8.11
N ILE A 134 2.58 7.22 7.74
CA ILE A 134 2.07 6.79 6.44
C ILE A 134 0.75 6.07 6.68
N LEU A 135 -0.30 6.56 6.04
CA LEU A 135 -1.66 6.02 6.11
C LEU A 135 -1.95 5.31 4.80
N ILE A 136 -2.31 4.03 4.85
CA ILE A 136 -2.49 3.23 3.64
C ILE A 136 -3.93 2.76 3.57
N ASP A 137 -4.63 3.10 2.49
CA ASP A 137 -5.95 2.54 2.17
C ASP A 137 -5.78 1.31 1.29
N VAL A 138 -6.46 0.22 1.65
CA VAL A 138 -6.41 -1.04 0.92
C VAL A 138 -7.82 -1.57 0.66
N GLY A 139 -7.96 -2.34 -0.41
CA GLY A 139 -9.23 -2.97 -0.78
C GLY A 139 -9.81 -3.89 0.31
N PRO A 140 -11.07 -4.30 0.17
CA PRO A 140 -11.78 -5.07 1.20
C PRO A 140 -11.43 -6.56 1.24
N ASN A 141 -10.63 -7.04 0.30
CA ASN A 141 -10.26 -8.45 0.17
C ASN A 141 -9.01 -8.80 1.01
N LEU A 142 -8.76 -10.10 1.18
CA LEU A 142 -7.52 -10.62 1.78
C LEU A 142 -6.57 -11.14 0.68
N GLY A 143 -6.41 -10.35 -0.38
CA GLY A 143 -5.57 -10.68 -1.53
C GLY A 143 -4.07 -10.48 -1.29
N ALA A 144 -3.29 -10.64 -2.35
CA ALA A 144 -1.83 -10.58 -2.26
C ALA A 144 -1.31 -9.15 -2.06
N ILE A 145 -2.00 -8.14 -2.62
CA ILE A 145 -1.70 -6.72 -2.35
C ILE A 145 -1.85 -6.45 -0.86
N ASN A 146 -3.02 -6.76 -0.28
CA ASN A 146 -3.28 -6.52 1.14
C ASN A 146 -2.29 -7.28 2.03
N ARG A 147 -1.93 -8.52 1.67
CA ARG A 147 -0.91 -9.29 2.39
C ARG A 147 0.45 -8.58 2.37
N ALA A 148 0.92 -8.13 1.20
CA ALA A 148 2.22 -7.46 1.08
C ALA A 148 2.25 -6.12 1.83
N VAL A 149 1.16 -5.34 1.78
CA VAL A 149 1.01 -4.09 2.53
C VAL A 149 1.02 -4.32 4.04
N LEU A 150 0.28 -5.32 4.52
CA LEU A 150 0.22 -5.63 5.95
C LEU A 150 1.55 -6.14 6.51
N LEU A 151 2.35 -6.84 5.69
CA LEU A 151 3.70 -7.23 6.07
C LEU A 151 4.68 -6.05 6.14
N SER A 152 4.34 -4.92 5.50
CA SER A 152 5.12 -3.68 5.47
C SER A 152 4.62 -2.63 6.45
N SER A 153 3.57 -2.93 7.24
CA SER A 153 2.91 -1.98 8.14
C SER A 153 3.18 -2.29 9.60
N ASP A 154 3.36 -1.24 10.41
CA ASP A 154 3.53 -1.37 11.88
C ASP A 154 2.20 -1.60 12.58
N TYR A 155 1.12 -0.99 12.09
CA TYR A 155 -0.21 -1.02 12.70
C TYR A 155 -1.29 -1.23 11.65
N MET A 156 -2.40 -1.83 12.07
CA MET A 156 -3.58 -2.01 11.25
C MET A 156 -4.82 -1.49 11.99
N ILE A 157 -5.61 -0.68 11.31
CA ILE A 157 -6.92 -0.22 11.78
C ILE A 157 -7.99 -0.97 10.99
N ILE A 158 -8.89 -1.64 11.69
CA ILE A 158 -10.01 -2.37 11.08
C ILE A 158 -11.31 -1.69 11.50
N PRO A 159 -11.92 -0.86 10.67
CA PRO A 159 -13.25 -0.34 10.91
C PRO A 159 -14.27 -1.48 10.85
N VAL A 160 -15.17 -1.52 11.81
CA VAL A 160 -16.19 -2.58 11.90
C VAL A 160 -17.54 -2.00 12.25
N ALA A 161 -18.60 -2.67 11.79
CA ALA A 161 -19.94 -2.39 12.27
C ALA A 161 -20.19 -3.11 13.62
N SER A 162 -21.14 -2.62 14.38
CA SER A 162 -21.53 -3.23 15.67
C SER A 162 -22.49 -4.42 15.48
N ASP A 163 -22.00 -5.46 14.78
CA ASP A 163 -22.78 -6.67 14.49
C ASP A 163 -21.93 -7.96 14.68
N LEU A 164 -22.62 -9.10 14.77
CA LEU A 164 -21.98 -10.39 14.98
C LEU A 164 -21.08 -10.83 13.82
N PHE A 165 -21.42 -10.46 12.58
CA PHE A 165 -20.61 -10.81 11.39
C PHE A 165 -19.29 -10.07 11.39
N SER A 166 -19.31 -8.79 11.77
CA SER A 166 -18.09 -7.99 11.95
C SER A 166 -17.17 -8.58 13.02
N LEU A 167 -17.72 -9.03 14.15
CA LEU A 167 -16.95 -9.69 15.20
C LEU A 167 -16.31 -11.00 14.69
N GLN A 168 -17.07 -11.81 13.96
CA GLN A 168 -16.52 -13.04 13.37
C GLN A 168 -15.45 -12.73 12.31
N GLY A 169 -15.65 -11.67 11.53
CA GLY A 169 -14.68 -11.17 10.55
C GLY A 169 -13.34 -10.81 11.19
N ILE A 170 -13.34 -10.09 12.32
CA ILE A 170 -12.12 -9.73 13.07
C ILE A 170 -11.35 -10.99 13.50
N LYS A 171 -12.05 -12.00 14.05
CA LYS A 171 -11.41 -13.26 14.46
C LYS A 171 -10.73 -13.97 13.30
N ASN A 172 -11.39 -14.01 12.14
CA ASN A 172 -10.85 -14.62 10.93
C ASN A 172 -9.62 -13.85 10.39
N ILE A 173 -9.69 -12.52 10.39
CA ILE A 173 -8.56 -11.66 9.98
C ILE A 173 -7.38 -11.90 10.91
N GLY A 174 -7.56 -11.91 12.23
CA GLY A 174 -6.48 -12.14 13.20
C GLY A 174 -5.76 -13.47 12.96
N ALA A 175 -6.50 -14.56 12.74
CA ALA A 175 -5.93 -15.88 12.43
C ALA A 175 -5.14 -15.87 11.11
N THR A 176 -5.66 -15.19 10.08
CA THR A 176 -5.01 -15.04 8.78
C THR A 176 -3.70 -14.27 8.89
N LEU A 177 -3.71 -13.14 9.60
CA LEU A 177 -2.51 -12.31 9.82
C LEU A 177 -1.41 -13.05 10.55
N HIS A 178 -1.77 -13.79 11.60
CA HIS A 178 -0.80 -14.62 12.33
C HIS A 178 -0.18 -15.69 11.41
N THR A 179 -0.99 -16.29 10.54
CA THR A 179 -0.53 -17.27 9.57
C THR A 179 0.41 -16.63 8.55
N TRP A 180 0.06 -15.47 7.99
CA TRP A 180 0.90 -14.75 7.03
C TRP A 180 2.24 -14.34 7.63
N LYS A 181 2.23 -13.80 8.86
CA LYS A 181 3.47 -13.43 9.56
C LYS A 181 4.39 -14.63 9.73
N ARG A 182 3.90 -15.75 10.27
CA ARG A 182 4.69 -16.96 10.45
C ARG A 182 5.22 -17.53 9.12
N GLN A 183 4.43 -17.45 8.05
CA GLN A 183 4.85 -17.87 6.71
C GLN A 183 5.88 -16.92 6.12
N TRP A 184 5.79 -15.63 6.41
CA TRP A 184 6.78 -14.64 5.98
C TRP A 184 8.11 -14.83 6.70
N ASP A 185 8.10 -15.03 8.01
CA ASP A 185 9.31 -15.31 8.79
C ASP A 185 10.09 -16.48 8.21
N LYS A 186 9.40 -17.58 7.83
CA LYS A 186 10.03 -18.74 7.15
C LYS A 186 10.66 -18.37 5.80
N ARG A 187 10.06 -17.47 5.04
CA ARG A 187 10.62 -17.00 3.76
C ARG A 187 11.85 -16.12 3.97
N LEU A 188 11.82 -15.29 4.99
CA LEU A 188 12.97 -14.46 5.35
C LEU A 188 14.23 -15.28 5.69
N GLU A 189 14.07 -16.50 6.22
CA GLU A 189 15.18 -17.44 6.43
C GLU A 189 15.87 -17.86 5.12
N GLN A 190 15.15 -17.81 3.99
CA GLN A 190 15.65 -18.14 2.66
C GLN A 190 16.12 -16.89 1.87
N LYS A 191 16.03 -15.71 2.47
CA LYS A 191 16.36 -14.46 1.80
C LYS A 191 17.85 -14.42 1.39
N PRO A 192 18.15 -14.10 0.10
CA PRO A 192 19.53 -13.92 -0.34
C PRO A 192 20.22 -12.76 0.39
N ALA A 193 21.48 -12.95 0.79
CA ALA A 193 22.23 -11.98 1.59
C ALA A 193 22.37 -10.58 0.94
N LYS A 194 22.23 -10.47 -0.38
CA LYS A 194 22.34 -9.21 -1.13
C LYS A 194 21.02 -8.49 -1.34
N THR A 195 19.90 -9.01 -0.83
CA THR A 195 18.60 -8.38 -0.99
C THR A 195 18.35 -7.44 0.20
N THR A 196 18.32 -6.13 -0.05
CA THR A 196 17.91 -5.12 0.94
C THR A 196 16.38 -5.05 1.03
N PHE A 197 15.87 -4.96 2.23
CA PHE A 197 14.51 -4.54 2.57
C PHE A 197 14.58 -3.19 3.25
#